data_96589dd545bb5dae1fdc769f2d3c4de6
#
_entry.id   96589dd545bb5dae1fdc769f2d3c4de6
#
_cell.length_a   1.000
_cell.length_b   1.000
_cell.length_c   1.000
_cell.angle_alpha   90.00
_cell.angle_beta   90.00
_cell.angle_gamma   90.00
#
_symmetry.space_group_name_H-M   'P 1'
#
loop_
_entity.id
_entity.type
_entity.pdbx_description
1 polymer ?
#
loop_
_entity_poly.entity_id
_entity_poly.type
_entity_poly.pdbx_seq_one_letter_code
_entity_poly.pdbx_strand_id
1 'polypeptide(L)'
;MILNSSSQPGFFPKRIISLVPSQTELLHYFNLEEETIAITKYCVHPTEWYKSKTKIGGTKTINIKKVKELTPDLIIANKEENTQEQVEQLANYYPIWLTDVNNLQDALQMIEDIGNLAQKAKEAKELIKQVKINFAQIPVLTHPMRTAYLIWKNPFMAVGSNTFINDMLTFCGFKNVFATNTRYPQVNIEEIKKANCQLLLLSSEPYPFKQKHIEELTEQLPTTKIMLVDGEMFSWYGSRLLKSPAYFTTIINAVNKVIPGY
;
A
#
# COMPACT_ATOMS: atom_id res chain seq x y z
N MET A 1 -11.07 -18.57 12.68
CA MET A 1 -10.83 -19.19 11.33
C MET A 1 -10.23 -18.15 10.42
N ILE A 2 -9.11 -18.46 9.72
CA ILE A 2 -8.52 -17.57 8.72
C ILE A 2 -9.06 -17.95 7.33
N LEU A 3 -9.57 -16.97 6.61
CA LEU A 3 -10.13 -17.04 5.26
C LEU A 3 -9.18 -16.35 4.27
N ASN A 4 -9.20 -16.75 3.02
CA ASN A 4 -8.42 -16.18 1.92
C ASN A 4 -9.20 -16.32 0.59
N SER A 5 -8.60 -15.96 -0.54
CA SER A 5 -9.23 -15.99 -1.87
C SER A 5 -9.84 -17.34 -2.26
N SER A 6 -9.36 -18.45 -1.70
CA SER A 6 -9.95 -19.78 -1.95
C SER A 6 -11.14 -20.09 -1.05
N SER A 7 -11.44 -19.26 -0.06
CA SER A 7 -12.52 -19.47 0.91
C SER A 7 -13.85 -18.95 0.37
N GLN A 8 -14.90 -19.74 0.56
CA GLN A 8 -16.27 -19.31 0.31
C GLN A 8 -17.02 -19.27 1.64
N PRO A 9 -16.99 -18.15 2.36
CA PRO A 9 -17.78 -18.03 3.57
C PRO A 9 -19.27 -18.08 3.21
N GLY A 10 -20.01 -18.96 3.87
CA GLY A 10 -21.45 -19.14 3.63
C GLY A 10 -22.32 -18.01 4.20
N PHE A 11 -21.76 -16.81 4.39
CA PHE A 11 -22.45 -15.66 4.97
C PHE A 11 -21.97 -14.34 4.34
N PHE A 12 -22.79 -13.31 4.49
CA PHE A 12 -22.44 -11.93 4.11
C PHE A 12 -22.22 -11.09 5.37
N PRO A 13 -21.03 -10.51 5.54
CA PRO A 13 -20.69 -9.80 6.76
C PRO A 13 -21.53 -8.53 6.94
N LYS A 14 -21.98 -8.31 8.18
CA LYS A 14 -22.74 -7.13 8.60
C LYS A 14 -22.02 -6.31 9.67
N ARG A 15 -20.94 -6.85 10.23
CA ARG A 15 -20.18 -6.22 11.31
C ARG A 15 -18.69 -6.38 11.05
N ILE A 16 -18.18 -5.56 10.10
CA ILE A 16 -16.80 -5.62 9.63
C ILE A 16 -15.90 -4.75 10.51
N ILE A 17 -14.76 -5.28 10.93
CA ILE A 17 -13.63 -4.51 11.44
C ILE A 17 -12.52 -4.54 10.40
N SER A 18 -12.06 -3.36 9.96
CA SER A 18 -10.92 -3.25 9.04
C SER A 18 -9.65 -2.88 9.79
N LEU A 19 -8.62 -3.74 9.66
CA LEU A 19 -7.29 -3.52 10.24
C LEU A 19 -6.32 -2.85 9.26
N VAL A 20 -6.75 -2.61 8.00
CA VAL A 20 -5.88 -2.21 6.89
C VAL A 20 -6.36 -0.88 6.29
N PRO A 21 -5.53 0.18 6.28
CA PRO A 21 -5.93 1.49 5.78
C PRO A 21 -6.44 1.48 4.34
N SER A 22 -5.70 0.90 3.40
CA SER A 22 -6.07 0.84 1.98
C SER A 22 -7.35 0.04 1.73
N GLN A 23 -7.59 -1.03 2.50
CA GLN A 23 -8.81 -1.82 2.40
C GLN A 23 -10.00 -1.12 3.07
N THR A 24 -9.76 -0.29 4.09
CA THR A 24 -10.81 0.59 4.64
C THR A 24 -11.32 1.58 3.59
N GLU A 25 -10.43 2.17 2.79
CA GLU A 25 -10.82 3.03 1.67
C GLU A 25 -11.60 2.26 0.59
N LEU A 26 -11.27 0.99 0.35
CA LEU A 26 -12.02 0.12 -0.55
C LEU A 26 -13.43 -0.20 -0.02
N LEU A 27 -13.59 -0.48 1.27
CA LEU A 27 -14.91 -0.68 1.89
C LEU A 27 -15.78 0.57 1.75
N HIS A 28 -15.19 1.74 1.94
CA HIS A 28 -15.90 3.01 1.70
C HIS A 28 -16.31 3.17 0.22
N TYR A 29 -15.42 2.86 -0.72
CA TYR A 29 -15.73 2.88 -2.16
C TYR A 29 -16.93 1.97 -2.50
N PHE A 30 -17.08 0.87 -1.80
CA PHE A 30 -18.21 -0.05 -1.93
C PHE A 30 -19.46 0.37 -1.15
N ASN A 31 -19.47 1.56 -0.53
CA ASN A 31 -20.57 2.06 0.29
C ASN A 31 -20.98 1.09 1.44
N LEU A 32 -19.97 0.56 2.15
CA LEU A 32 -20.15 -0.36 3.30
C LEU A 32 -20.03 0.39 4.63
N GLU A 33 -20.64 1.57 4.72
CA GLU A 33 -20.54 2.40 5.92
C GLU A 33 -21.23 1.76 7.12
N GLU A 34 -22.41 1.20 6.94
CA GLU A 34 -23.17 0.57 8.03
C GLU A 34 -22.50 -0.71 8.51
N GLU A 35 -21.97 -1.51 7.58
CA GLU A 35 -21.30 -2.76 7.88
C GLU A 35 -19.93 -2.56 8.54
N THR A 36 -19.22 -1.47 8.24
CA THR A 36 -17.89 -1.19 8.82
C THR A 36 -18.04 -0.54 10.18
N ILE A 37 -17.94 -1.32 11.25
CA ILE A 37 -18.20 -0.86 12.63
C ILE A 37 -16.99 -0.26 13.33
N ALA A 38 -15.76 -0.66 12.93
CA ALA A 38 -14.54 -0.14 13.52
C ALA A 38 -13.34 -0.25 12.56
N ILE A 39 -12.34 0.61 12.80
CA ILE A 39 -11.13 0.73 11.99
C ILE A 39 -9.91 0.99 12.89
N THR A 40 -8.69 0.90 12.34
CA THR A 40 -7.49 1.30 13.06
C THR A 40 -7.32 2.83 13.07
N LYS A 41 -6.43 3.35 13.95
CA LYS A 41 -6.09 4.77 13.98
C LYS A 41 -5.31 5.24 12.75
N TYR A 42 -4.83 4.31 11.90
CA TYR A 42 -4.12 4.60 10.66
C TYR A 42 -5.03 4.58 9.43
N CYS A 43 -6.30 4.18 9.56
CA CYS A 43 -7.30 4.28 8.51
C CYS A 43 -7.79 5.74 8.39
N VAL A 44 -6.93 6.61 7.86
CA VAL A 44 -7.15 8.06 7.80
C VAL A 44 -8.09 8.47 6.67
N HIS A 45 -8.31 7.59 5.71
CA HIS A 45 -9.26 7.78 4.62
C HIS A 45 -10.40 6.77 4.68
N PRO A 46 -11.64 7.21 4.40
CA PRO A 46 -12.03 8.63 4.23
C PRO A 46 -12.05 9.38 5.56
N THR A 47 -11.90 10.70 5.52
CA THR A 47 -11.83 11.56 6.72
C THR A 47 -13.08 11.46 7.59
N GLU A 48 -14.26 11.29 7.00
CA GLU A 48 -15.52 11.11 7.71
C GLU A 48 -15.52 9.81 8.55
N TRP A 49 -15.04 8.70 8.00
CA TRP A 49 -14.90 7.45 8.74
C TRP A 49 -13.80 7.54 9.81
N TYR A 50 -12.72 8.24 9.49
CA TYR A 50 -11.69 8.50 10.48
C TYR A 50 -12.24 9.23 11.70
N LYS A 51 -13.19 10.18 11.52
CA LYS A 51 -13.80 10.94 12.62
C LYS A 51 -14.89 10.16 13.35
N SER A 52 -15.71 9.39 12.64
CA SER A 52 -16.93 8.77 13.17
C SER A 52 -16.76 7.33 13.67
N LYS A 53 -15.92 6.52 12.99
CA LYS A 53 -15.78 5.09 13.32
C LYS A 53 -14.99 4.85 14.60
N THR A 54 -15.37 3.81 15.32
CA THR A 54 -14.63 3.34 16.50
C THR A 54 -13.21 2.96 16.15
N LYS A 55 -12.22 3.42 16.95
CA LYS A 55 -10.80 3.05 16.79
C LYS A 55 -10.44 1.87 17.70
N ILE A 56 -9.82 0.84 17.09
CA ILE A 56 -9.44 -0.39 17.78
C ILE A 56 -7.91 -0.53 17.95
N GLY A 57 -7.19 0.57 17.97
CA GLY A 57 -5.72 0.61 18.10
C GLY A 57 -5.00 0.87 16.78
N GLY A 58 -3.74 0.49 16.71
CA GLY A 58 -2.93 0.57 15.49
C GLY A 58 -2.95 -0.73 14.69
N THR A 59 -2.35 -0.72 13.48
CA THR A 59 -2.26 -1.93 12.63
C THR A 59 -1.42 -3.03 13.30
N LYS A 60 -0.39 -2.68 14.06
CA LYS A 60 0.50 -3.61 14.81
C LYS A 60 0.27 -3.61 16.33
N THR A 61 -0.73 -2.86 16.82
CA THR A 61 -1.07 -2.75 18.25
C THR A 61 -2.59 -2.70 18.42
N ILE A 62 -3.23 -3.82 18.07
CA ILE A 62 -4.70 -3.95 18.08
C ILE A 62 -5.19 -4.10 19.54
N ASN A 63 -6.23 -3.38 19.89
CA ASN A 63 -6.91 -3.56 21.17
C ASN A 63 -7.88 -4.76 21.08
N ILE A 64 -7.39 -5.95 21.39
CA ILE A 64 -8.12 -7.21 21.30
C ILE A 64 -9.39 -7.18 22.17
N LYS A 65 -9.33 -6.58 23.39
CA LYS A 65 -10.48 -6.45 24.27
C LYS A 65 -11.61 -5.67 23.59
N LYS A 66 -11.27 -4.52 22.99
CA LYS A 66 -12.24 -3.68 22.30
C LYS A 66 -12.84 -4.38 21.06
N VAL A 67 -12.03 -5.15 20.32
CA VAL A 67 -12.54 -5.97 19.22
C VAL A 67 -13.56 -6.99 19.71
N LYS A 68 -13.29 -7.66 20.85
CA LYS A 68 -14.25 -8.62 21.46
C LYS A 68 -15.55 -7.96 21.92
N GLU A 69 -15.48 -6.77 22.49
CA GLU A 69 -16.67 -5.99 22.89
C GLU A 69 -17.55 -5.61 21.69
N LEU A 70 -16.94 -5.40 20.52
CA LEU A 70 -17.64 -5.04 19.29
C LEU A 70 -18.26 -6.23 18.56
N THR A 71 -17.92 -7.47 18.93
CA THR A 71 -18.47 -8.71 18.34
C THR A 71 -18.60 -8.67 16.81
N PRO A 72 -17.48 -8.53 16.05
CA PRO A 72 -17.53 -8.52 14.58
C PRO A 72 -17.93 -9.90 14.04
N ASP A 73 -18.52 -9.93 12.85
CA ASP A 73 -18.71 -11.16 12.09
C ASP A 73 -17.63 -11.38 11.03
N LEU A 74 -16.84 -10.32 10.72
CA LEU A 74 -15.66 -10.40 9.88
C LEU A 74 -14.60 -9.39 10.33
N ILE A 75 -13.33 -9.81 10.27
CA ILE A 75 -12.17 -8.94 10.42
C ILE A 75 -11.37 -9.00 9.11
N ILE A 76 -11.05 -7.84 8.53
CA ILE A 76 -10.18 -7.73 7.37
C ILE A 76 -8.77 -7.40 7.83
N ALA A 77 -7.79 -8.22 7.44
CA ALA A 77 -6.40 -8.12 7.82
C ALA A 77 -5.46 -8.33 6.61
N ASN A 78 -4.20 -7.91 6.77
CA ASN A 78 -3.17 -8.12 5.76
C ASN A 78 -1.86 -8.57 6.42
N LYS A 79 -1.12 -9.47 5.77
CA LYS A 79 0.11 -10.05 6.33
C LYS A 79 1.23 -9.03 6.55
N GLU A 80 1.31 -7.98 5.75
CA GLU A 80 2.32 -6.93 5.89
C GLU A 80 1.97 -5.93 6.99
N GLU A 81 0.70 -5.55 7.04
CA GLU A 81 0.20 -4.51 7.94
C GLU A 81 0.02 -5.01 9.39
N ASN A 82 -0.36 -6.25 9.58
CA ASN A 82 -0.73 -6.78 10.88
C ASN A 82 0.28 -7.79 11.40
N THR A 83 0.41 -7.91 12.73
CA THR A 83 1.27 -8.94 13.33
C THR A 83 0.57 -10.29 13.32
N GLN A 84 1.31 -11.35 12.97
CA GLN A 84 0.79 -12.71 12.91
C GLN A 84 0.14 -13.12 14.24
N GLU A 85 0.81 -12.83 15.36
CA GLU A 85 0.33 -13.16 16.71
C GLU A 85 -1.08 -12.61 16.99
N GLN A 86 -1.30 -11.30 16.68
CA GLN A 86 -2.60 -10.67 16.93
C GLN A 86 -3.69 -11.18 15.99
N VAL A 87 -3.33 -11.47 14.73
CA VAL A 87 -4.24 -12.08 13.75
C VAL A 87 -4.66 -13.47 14.20
N GLU A 88 -3.73 -14.34 14.61
CA GLU A 88 -4.01 -15.68 15.11
C GLU A 88 -4.84 -15.64 16.39
N GLN A 89 -4.53 -14.73 17.31
CA GLN A 89 -5.32 -14.54 18.53
C GLN A 89 -6.78 -14.18 18.22
N LEU A 90 -7.02 -13.28 17.26
CA LEU A 90 -8.37 -12.90 16.85
C LEU A 90 -9.08 -14.02 16.08
N ALA A 91 -8.35 -14.82 15.30
CA ALA A 91 -8.88 -15.95 14.53
C ALA A 91 -9.48 -17.07 15.38
N ASN A 92 -9.12 -17.13 16.68
CA ASN A 92 -9.75 -18.05 17.64
C ASN A 92 -11.21 -17.67 17.96
N TYR A 93 -11.61 -16.43 17.69
CA TYR A 93 -12.94 -15.91 18.03
C TYR A 93 -13.77 -15.51 16.82
N TYR A 94 -13.13 -15.03 15.75
CA TYR A 94 -13.80 -14.40 14.61
C TYR A 94 -13.23 -14.88 13.28
N PRO A 95 -14.05 -14.93 12.22
CA PRO A 95 -13.55 -15.06 10.86
C PRO A 95 -12.64 -13.89 10.50
N ILE A 96 -11.45 -14.19 9.97
CA ILE A 96 -10.51 -13.18 9.50
C ILE A 96 -10.25 -13.38 8.00
N TRP A 97 -10.55 -12.37 7.20
CA TRP A 97 -10.14 -12.32 5.81
C TRP A 97 -8.71 -11.78 5.73
N LEU A 98 -7.75 -12.70 5.52
CA LEU A 98 -6.33 -12.37 5.50
C LEU A 98 -5.84 -12.22 4.07
N THR A 99 -5.43 -11.01 3.70
CA THR A 99 -4.87 -10.68 2.39
C THR A 99 -3.34 -10.72 2.39
N ASP A 100 -2.77 -10.99 1.19
CA ASP A 100 -1.33 -10.91 0.92
C ASP A 100 -1.19 -10.29 -0.47
N VAL A 101 -0.75 -9.04 -0.55
CA VAL A 101 -0.76 -8.25 -1.78
C VAL A 101 0.65 -7.75 -2.08
N ASN A 102 1.28 -8.33 -3.10
CA ASN A 102 2.66 -8.03 -3.46
C ASN A 102 2.80 -7.38 -4.85
N ASN A 103 1.74 -7.38 -5.66
CA ASN A 103 1.70 -6.84 -7.02
C ASN A 103 0.29 -6.40 -7.42
N LEU A 104 0.15 -5.80 -8.59
CA LEU A 104 -1.15 -5.35 -9.10
C LEU A 104 -2.15 -6.49 -9.27
N GLN A 105 -1.70 -7.67 -9.73
CA GLN A 105 -2.61 -8.81 -9.92
C GLN A 105 -3.20 -9.28 -8.59
N ASP A 106 -2.39 -9.36 -7.53
CA ASP A 106 -2.87 -9.68 -6.17
C ASP A 106 -3.87 -8.61 -5.68
N ALA A 107 -3.60 -7.34 -5.97
CA ALA A 107 -4.50 -6.24 -5.62
C ALA A 107 -5.86 -6.34 -6.33
N LEU A 108 -5.87 -6.68 -7.63
CA LEU A 108 -7.10 -6.88 -8.38
C LEU A 108 -7.89 -8.09 -7.89
N GLN A 109 -7.20 -9.18 -7.53
CA GLN A 109 -7.84 -10.34 -6.93
C GLN A 109 -8.46 -9.99 -5.57
N MET A 110 -7.74 -9.27 -4.73
CA MET A 110 -8.23 -8.78 -3.43
C MET A 110 -9.49 -7.91 -3.59
N ILE A 111 -9.53 -7.03 -4.60
CA ILE A 111 -10.72 -6.20 -4.90
C ILE A 111 -11.91 -7.10 -5.27
N GLU A 112 -11.69 -8.10 -6.12
CA GLU A 112 -12.73 -9.06 -6.53
C GLU A 112 -13.26 -9.86 -5.34
N ASP A 113 -12.36 -10.37 -4.51
CA ASP A 113 -12.69 -11.18 -3.34
C ASP A 113 -13.51 -10.40 -2.30
N ILE A 114 -13.06 -9.18 -1.96
CA ILE A 114 -13.81 -8.31 -1.03
C ILE A 114 -15.16 -7.90 -1.64
N GLY A 115 -15.20 -7.64 -2.94
CA GLY A 115 -16.45 -7.34 -3.66
C GLY A 115 -17.45 -8.49 -3.60
N ASN A 116 -16.99 -9.73 -3.80
CA ASN A 116 -17.83 -10.93 -3.70
C ASN A 116 -18.31 -11.13 -2.27
N LEU A 117 -17.40 -11.01 -1.29
CA LEU A 117 -17.69 -11.18 0.14
C LEU A 117 -18.73 -10.17 0.64
N ALA A 118 -18.70 -8.93 0.12
CA ALA A 118 -19.57 -7.85 0.53
C ALA A 118 -20.80 -7.65 -0.40
N GLN A 119 -21.10 -8.58 -1.29
CA GLN A 119 -22.18 -8.46 -2.31
C GLN A 119 -22.03 -7.23 -3.24
N LYS A 120 -20.78 -6.84 -3.51
CA LYS A 120 -20.41 -5.72 -4.38
C LYS A 120 -19.64 -6.19 -5.63
N ALA A 121 -19.96 -7.39 -6.11
CA ALA A 121 -19.28 -8.00 -7.26
C ALA A 121 -19.32 -7.14 -8.54
N LYS A 122 -20.42 -6.42 -8.77
CA LYS A 122 -20.56 -5.53 -9.93
C LYS A 122 -19.65 -4.33 -9.81
N GLU A 123 -19.64 -3.67 -8.65
CA GLU A 123 -18.80 -2.52 -8.34
C GLU A 123 -17.32 -2.90 -8.38
N ALA A 124 -16.96 -4.08 -7.87
CA ALA A 124 -15.60 -4.60 -7.92
C ALA A 124 -15.12 -4.84 -9.37
N LYS A 125 -15.96 -5.44 -10.22
CA LYS A 125 -15.63 -5.65 -11.65
C LYS A 125 -15.43 -4.34 -12.39
N GLU A 126 -16.25 -3.34 -12.12
CA GLU A 126 -16.09 -2.01 -12.75
C GLU A 126 -14.82 -1.31 -12.25
N LEU A 127 -14.54 -1.36 -10.94
CA LEU A 127 -13.30 -0.84 -10.37
C LEU A 127 -12.07 -1.50 -11.01
N ILE A 128 -12.04 -2.83 -11.10
CA ILE A 128 -10.94 -3.61 -11.70
C ILE A 128 -10.73 -3.20 -13.16
N LYS A 129 -11.81 -3.09 -13.93
CA LYS A 129 -11.76 -2.66 -15.33
C LYS A 129 -11.14 -1.27 -15.46
N GLN A 130 -11.59 -0.33 -14.64
CA GLN A 130 -11.09 1.06 -14.68
C GLN A 130 -9.63 1.15 -14.25
N VAL A 131 -9.21 0.40 -13.21
CA VAL A 131 -7.81 0.30 -12.79
C VAL A 131 -6.95 -0.20 -13.95
N LYS A 132 -7.33 -1.30 -14.63
CA LYS A 132 -6.58 -1.83 -15.77
C LYS A 132 -6.44 -0.80 -16.91
N ILE A 133 -7.51 -0.07 -17.22
CA ILE A 133 -7.48 1.00 -18.24
C ILE A 133 -6.49 2.09 -17.83
N ASN A 134 -6.56 2.56 -16.60
CA ASN A 134 -5.70 3.65 -16.11
C ASN A 134 -4.22 3.23 -16.09
N PHE A 135 -3.91 2.01 -15.65
CA PHE A 135 -2.53 1.49 -15.64
C PHE A 135 -1.95 1.32 -17.04
N ALA A 136 -2.77 0.95 -18.03
CA ALA A 136 -2.34 0.86 -19.43
C ALA A 136 -2.00 2.22 -20.06
N GLN A 137 -2.40 3.34 -19.43
CA GLN A 137 -2.12 4.70 -19.90
C GLN A 137 -0.84 5.31 -19.30
N ILE A 138 -0.16 4.59 -18.38
CA ILE A 138 1.10 5.08 -17.80
C ILE A 138 2.14 5.20 -18.92
N PRO A 139 2.81 6.37 -19.08
CA PRO A 139 3.82 6.56 -20.12
C PRO A 139 5.01 5.61 -19.92
N VAL A 140 5.49 5.04 -21.00
CA VAL A 140 6.69 4.22 -20.99
C VAL A 140 7.92 5.12 -20.98
N LEU A 141 8.83 4.91 -20.01
CA LEU A 141 10.16 5.55 -20.05
C LEU A 141 11.00 4.96 -21.19
N THR A 142 11.61 5.82 -21.99
CA THR A 142 12.53 5.39 -23.07
C THR A 142 13.76 4.68 -22.54
N HIS A 143 14.21 5.05 -21.34
CA HIS A 143 15.34 4.44 -20.65
C HIS A 143 14.99 4.15 -19.18
N PRO A 144 15.10 2.88 -18.74
CA PRO A 144 14.85 2.52 -17.34
C PRO A 144 15.79 3.30 -16.40
N MET A 145 15.21 3.99 -15.42
CA MET A 145 15.99 4.78 -14.45
C MET A 145 16.31 3.93 -13.22
N ARG A 146 17.60 3.86 -12.85
CA ARG A 146 18.08 3.17 -11.65
C ARG A 146 17.59 3.90 -10.41
N THR A 147 16.65 3.29 -9.70
CA THR A 147 15.85 3.94 -8.65
C THR A 147 15.97 3.20 -7.33
N ALA A 148 16.12 3.93 -6.23
CA ALA A 148 15.86 3.44 -4.88
C ALA A 148 14.63 4.13 -4.29
N TYR A 149 13.89 3.44 -3.44
CA TYR A 149 12.73 3.97 -2.74
C TYR A 149 12.91 3.73 -1.25
N LEU A 150 12.95 4.79 -0.43
CA LEU A 150 13.11 4.70 1.02
C LEU A 150 11.77 4.89 1.72
N ILE A 151 11.50 3.99 2.67
CA ILE A 151 10.29 4.01 3.49
C ILE A 151 10.57 4.39 4.96
N TRP A 152 11.84 4.35 5.39
CA TRP A 152 12.23 4.60 6.78
C TRP A 152 13.61 5.22 6.87
N LYS A 153 13.83 6.00 7.95
CA LYS A 153 15.12 6.60 8.31
C LYS A 153 15.53 6.15 9.73
N ASN A 154 16.81 5.88 9.89
CA ASN A 154 17.44 5.45 11.16
C ASN A 154 16.94 4.07 11.66
N PRO A 155 17.40 2.98 11.02
CA PRO A 155 18.24 2.93 9.82
C PRO A 155 17.45 3.24 8.54
N PHE A 156 18.12 3.53 7.42
CA PHE A 156 17.42 3.59 6.14
C PHE A 156 16.91 2.20 5.77
N MET A 157 15.63 2.13 5.40
CA MET A 157 15.04 0.91 4.85
C MET A 157 14.55 1.20 3.43
N ALA A 158 15.06 0.42 2.49
CA ALA A 158 14.69 0.51 1.09
C ALA A 158 13.62 -0.52 0.72
N VAL A 159 12.94 -0.27 -0.38
CA VAL A 159 12.05 -1.25 -1.00
C VAL A 159 12.89 -2.24 -1.80
N GLY A 160 12.73 -3.53 -1.53
CA GLY A 160 13.27 -4.65 -2.29
C GLY A 160 12.19 -5.36 -3.11
N SER A 161 12.50 -6.57 -3.59
CA SER A 161 11.52 -7.43 -4.27
C SER A 161 10.43 -7.96 -3.32
N ASN A 162 9.40 -8.58 -3.90
CA ASN A 162 8.25 -9.14 -3.20
C ASN A 162 7.52 -8.09 -2.32
N THR A 163 7.37 -6.88 -2.86
CA THR A 163 6.60 -5.79 -2.26
C THR A 163 5.74 -5.13 -3.32
N PHE A 164 4.56 -4.68 -2.93
CA PHE A 164 3.65 -3.97 -3.83
C PHE A 164 4.30 -2.70 -4.42
N ILE A 165 5.08 -1.97 -3.60
CA ILE A 165 5.80 -0.77 -4.06
C ILE A 165 6.78 -1.10 -5.18
N ASN A 166 7.49 -2.24 -5.10
CA ASN A 166 8.42 -2.65 -6.17
C ASN A 166 7.70 -2.89 -7.50
N ASP A 167 6.50 -3.47 -7.46
CA ASP A 167 5.68 -3.65 -8.66
C ASP A 167 5.24 -2.28 -9.24
N MET A 168 4.83 -1.34 -8.40
CA MET A 168 4.47 0.02 -8.81
C MET A 168 5.66 0.78 -9.42
N LEU A 169 6.88 0.60 -8.90
CA LEU A 169 8.11 1.14 -9.51
C LEU A 169 8.31 0.58 -10.92
N THR A 170 8.00 -0.70 -11.13
CA THR A 170 8.09 -1.34 -12.45
C THR A 170 7.10 -0.72 -13.45
N PHE A 171 5.85 -0.44 -13.03
CA PHE A 171 4.89 0.27 -13.87
C PHE A 171 5.34 1.69 -14.23
N CYS A 172 6.11 2.35 -13.36
CA CYS A 172 6.73 3.64 -13.68
C CYS A 172 7.93 3.53 -14.65
N GLY A 173 8.37 2.33 -15.02
CA GLY A 173 9.59 2.10 -15.80
C GLY A 173 10.87 2.31 -14.97
N PHE A 174 10.78 2.32 -13.64
CA PHE A 174 11.91 2.47 -12.74
C PHE A 174 12.57 1.11 -12.47
N LYS A 175 13.89 1.05 -12.59
CA LYS A 175 14.67 -0.14 -12.25
C LYS A 175 15.12 -0.06 -10.79
N ASN A 176 14.44 -0.78 -9.91
CA ASN A 176 14.78 -0.83 -8.49
C ASN A 176 16.19 -1.41 -8.30
N VAL A 177 17.11 -0.62 -7.72
CA VAL A 177 18.51 -1.01 -7.50
C VAL A 177 18.68 -2.04 -6.37
N PHE A 178 17.65 -2.20 -5.52
CA PHE A 178 17.61 -3.17 -4.43
C PHE A 178 16.68 -4.36 -4.71
N ALA A 179 16.27 -4.59 -5.97
CA ALA A 179 15.37 -5.70 -6.32
C ALA A 179 15.96 -7.11 -6.09
N THR A 180 17.26 -7.25 -5.85
CA THR A 180 17.89 -8.51 -5.45
C THR A 180 17.68 -8.86 -3.98
N ASN A 181 17.28 -7.91 -3.16
CA ASN A 181 16.93 -8.07 -1.77
C ASN A 181 15.41 -8.22 -1.63
N THR A 182 14.94 -9.08 -0.73
CA THR A 182 13.51 -9.29 -0.49
C THR A 182 12.98 -8.32 0.54
N ARG A 183 11.71 -7.92 0.40
CA ARG A 183 10.96 -7.09 1.36
C ARG A 183 11.60 -5.70 1.54
N TYR A 184 11.99 -5.35 2.75
CA TYR A 184 12.49 -4.02 3.10
C TYR A 184 13.90 -4.11 3.69
N PRO A 185 14.95 -4.23 2.86
CA PRO A 185 16.32 -4.30 3.35
C PRO A 185 16.75 -3.01 4.03
N GLN A 186 17.53 -3.14 5.09
CA GLN A 186 18.30 -2.05 5.64
C GLN A 186 19.45 -1.72 4.70
N VAL A 187 19.63 -0.44 4.40
CA VAL A 187 20.66 0.05 3.47
C VAL A 187 21.37 1.28 4.05
N ASN A 188 22.55 1.59 3.51
CA ASN A 188 23.30 2.78 3.86
C ASN A 188 23.63 3.62 2.60
N ILE A 189 24.19 4.80 2.80
CA ILE A 189 24.53 5.75 1.71
C ILE A 189 25.54 5.14 0.73
N GLU A 190 26.54 4.41 1.22
CA GLU A 190 27.57 3.80 0.37
C GLU A 190 26.98 2.70 -0.53
N GLU A 191 25.99 1.96 -0.05
CA GLU A 191 25.28 0.96 -0.86
C GLU A 191 24.44 1.64 -1.96
N ILE A 192 23.78 2.77 -1.66
CA ILE A 192 23.05 3.56 -2.66
C ILE A 192 24.01 4.10 -3.74
N LYS A 193 25.20 4.58 -3.36
CA LYS A 193 26.24 5.02 -4.30
C LYS A 193 26.72 3.89 -5.19
N LYS A 194 27.13 2.75 -4.57
CA LYS A 194 27.61 1.55 -5.29
C LYS A 194 26.57 1.02 -6.26
N ALA A 195 25.28 1.14 -5.92
CA ALA A 195 24.20 0.77 -6.81
C ALA A 195 24.01 1.73 -7.99
N ASN A 196 24.83 2.79 -8.13
CA ASN A 196 24.67 3.84 -9.15
C ASN A 196 23.21 4.32 -9.23
N CYS A 197 22.63 4.68 -8.09
CA CYS A 197 21.28 5.17 -7.99
C CYS A 197 21.15 6.52 -8.67
N GLN A 198 20.27 6.64 -9.67
CA GLN A 198 20.02 7.87 -10.41
C GLN A 198 18.84 8.67 -9.82
N LEU A 199 17.89 7.95 -9.24
CA LEU A 199 16.68 8.53 -8.63
C LEU A 199 16.47 7.92 -7.25
N LEU A 200 16.39 8.76 -6.22
CA LEU A 200 16.04 8.37 -4.86
C LEU A 200 14.68 8.93 -4.50
N LEU A 201 13.69 8.07 -4.33
CA LEU A 201 12.35 8.42 -3.91
C LEU A 201 12.23 8.29 -2.39
N LEU A 202 11.77 9.35 -1.74
CA LEU A 202 11.55 9.43 -0.31
C LEU A 202 10.06 9.43 -0.02
N SER A 203 9.56 8.38 0.61
CA SER A 203 8.13 8.19 0.89
C SER A 203 7.61 9.15 1.96
N SER A 204 6.37 9.61 1.83
CA SER A 204 5.68 10.35 2.89
C SER A 204 5.25 9.47 4.07
N GLU A 205 5.24 8.15 3.89
CA GLU A 205 4.86 7.15 4.88
C GLU A 205 5.66 5.83 4.72
N PRO A 206 5.75 4.98 5.75
CA PRO A 206 5.35 5.21 7.14
C PRO A 206 6.24 6.23 7.86
N TYR A 207 7.49 6.46 7.38
CA TYR A 207 8.34 7.54 7.87
C TYR A 207 8.06 8.82 7.07
N PRO A 208 7.69 9.94 7.72
CA PRO A 208 7.31 11.17 7.01
C PRO A 208 8.55 11.94 6.55
N PHE A 209 9.15 11.49 5.44
CA PHE A 209 10.24 12.26 4.82
C PHE A 209 9.77 13.67 4.45
N LYS A 210 10.67 14.65 4.53
CA LYS A 210 10.42 16.08 4.32
C LYS A 210 11.55 16.72 3.54
N GLN A 211 11.36 17.96 3.08
CA GLN A 211 12.34 18.73 2.31
C GLN A 211 13.75 18.74 2.94
N LYS A 212 13.88 18.90 4.25
CA LYS A 212 15.18 18.85 4.96
C LYS A 212 15.96 17.55 4.72
N HIS A 213 15.26 16.43 4.46
CA HIS A 213 15.92 15.15 4.18
C HIS A 213 16.43 15.08 2.75
N ILE A 214 15.81 15.80 1.80
CA ILE A 214 16.36 15.99 0.46
C ILE A 214 17.68 16.73 0.57
N GLU A 215 17.73 17.85 1.28
CA GLU A 215 18.92 18.69 1.49
C GLU A 215 20.06 17.85 2.08
N GLU A 216 19.80 17.17 3.21
CA GLU A 216 20.76 16.29 3.89
C GLU A 216 21.31 15.18 2.99
N LEU A 217 20.47 14.57 2.15
CA LEU A 217 20.87 13.47 1.29
C LEU A 217 21.53 13.96 -0.02
N THR A 218 21.19 15.15 -0.51
CA THR A 218 21.82 15.73 -1.70
C THR A 218 23.31 16.01 -1.48
N GLU A 219 23.70 16.45 -0.26
CA GLU A 219 25.11 16.63 0.09
C GLU A 219 25.90 15.32 0.00
N GLN A 220 25.27 14.20 0.36
CA GLN A 220 25.90 12.88 0.37
C GLN A 220 25.81 12.16 -0.97
N LEU A 221 24.80 12.49 -1.79
CA LEU A 221 24.48 11.85 -3.08
C LEU A 221 24.34 12.89 -4.19
N PRO A 222 25.42 13.65 -4.52
CA PRO A 222 25.35 14.82 -5.41
C PRO A 222 24.96 14.49 -6.85
N THR A 223 25.10 13.24 -7.29
CA THR A 223 24.75 12.78 -8.66
C THR A 223 23.38 12.11 -8.73
N THR A 224 22.69 11.94 -7.57
CA THR A 224 21.40 11.29 -7.49
C THR A 224 20.29 12.34 -7.42
N LYS A 225 19.31 12.27 -8.30
CA LYS A 225 18.09 13.06 -8.16
C LYS A 225 17.27 12.55 -6.98
N ILE A 226 16.89 13.43 -6.06
CA ILE A 226 16.13 13.06 -4.86
C ILE A 226 14.76 13.74 -4.91
N MET A 227 13.69 12.98 -4.66
CA MET A 227 12.33 13.49 -4.70
C MET A 227 11.50 12.94 -3.54
N LEU A 228 10.65 13.79 -2.96
CA LEU A 228 9.55 13.34 -2.10
C LEU A 228 8.43 12.77 -2.96
N VAL A 229 7.85 11.69 -2.50
CA VAL A 229 6.67 11.07 -3.15
C VAL A 229 5.59 10.79 -2.12
N ASP A 230 4.35 10.85 -2.59
CA ASP A 230 3.20 10.41 -1.81
C ASP A 230 3.24 8.88 -1.69
N GLY A 231 3.53 8.40 -0.48
CA GLY A 231 3.67 6.98 -0.18
C GLY A 231 2.38 6.22 -0.42
N GLU A 232 1.22 6.82 -0.11
CA GLU A 232 -0.08 6.17 -0.31
C GLU A 232 -0.33 5.80 -1.77
N MET A 233 0.17 6.59 -2.73
CA MET A 233 0.01 6.30 -4.16
C MET A 233 0.81 5.09 -4.61
N PHE A 234 1.89 4.73 -3.90
CA PHE A 234 2.73 3.58 -4.18
C PHE A 234 2.41 2.35 -3.33
N SER A 235 1.85 2.53 -2.12
CA SER A 235 1.67 1.45 -1.14
C SER A 235 0.21 1.03 -0.96
N TRP A 236 -0.77 1.90 -1.27
CA TRP A 236 -2.19 1.59 -1.06
C TRP A 236 -2.81 0.93 -2.29
N TYR A 237 -3.20 -0.29 -2.13
CA TYR A 237 -3.99 -1.07 -3.10
C TYR A 237 -5.50 -0.94 -2.81
N GLY A 238 -6.36 -1.31 -3.77
CA GLY A 238 -7.81 -1.11 -3.68
C GLY A 238 -8.26 0.09 -4.52
N SER A 239 -9.19 0.89 -4.02
CA SER A 239 -9.76 2.03 -4.77
C SER A 239 -8.76 3.15 -5.06
N ARG A 240 -7.68 3.28 -4.28
CA ARG A 240 -6.57 4.20 -4.51
C ARG A 240 -5.93 4.01 -5.89
N LEU A 241 -5.94 2.80 -6.41
CA LEU A 241 -5.38 2.46 -7.72
C LEU A 241 -6.06 3.17 -8.90
N LEU A 242 -7.23 3.77 -8.70
CA LEU A 242 -7.82 4.67 -9.70
C LEU A 242 -7.00 5.95 -9.89
N LYS A 243 -6.30 6.41 -8.84
CA LYS A 243 -5.56 7.68 -8.80
C LYS A 243 -4.05 7.50 -9.05
N SER A 244 -3.49 6.35 -8.65
CA SER A 244 -2.05 6.08 -8.71
C SER A 244 -1.45 6.27 -10.11
N PRO A 245 -2.05 5.81 -11.24
CA PRO A 245 -1.48 5.99 -12.57
C PRO A 245 -1.31 7.45 -13.00
N ALA A 246 -2.28 8.31 -12.69
CA ALA A 246 -2.16 9.75 -12.98
C ALA A 246 -1.03 10.38 -12.16
N TYR A 247 -0.90 9.99 -10.88
CA TYR A 247 0.20 10.41 -10.03
C TYR A 247 1.56 9.92 -10.56
N PHE A 248 1.68 8.65 -10.95
CA PHE A 248 2.90 8.10 -11.54
C PHE A 248 3.30 8.86 -12.81
N THR A 249 2.34 9.21 -13.65
CA THR A 249 2.58 10.05 -14.84
C THR A 249 3.23 11.39 -14.47
N THR A 250 2.81 12.03 -13.36
CA THR A 250 3.44 13.29 -12.90
C THR A 250 4.89 13.09 -12.48
N ILE A 251 5.20 11.99 -11.79
CA ILE A 251 6.57 11.64 -11.38
C ILE A 251 7.44 11.35 -12.60
N ILE A 252 6.96 10.53 -13.55
CA ILE A 252 7.66 10.20 -14.79
C ILE A 252 7.99 11.47 -15.58
N ASN A 253 7.03 12.38 -15.75
CA ASN A 253 7.22 13.65 -16.44
C ASN A 253 8.22 14.57 -15.72
N ALA A 254 8.20 14.61 -14.38
CA ALA A 254 9.16 15.39 -13.61
C ALA A 254 10.58 14.82 -13.70
N VAL A 255 10.71 13.52 -13.89
CA VAL A 255 12.00 12.86 -14.09
C VAL A 255 12.53 13.11 -15.50
N ASN A 256 11.70 12.98 -16.55
CA ASN A 256 12.08 13.18 -17.94
C ASN A 256 12.54 14.61 -18.26
N LYS A 257 11.97 15.63 -17.60
CA LYS A 257 12.35 17.05 -17.83
C LYS A 257 13.77 17.40 -17.38
N VAL A 258 14.40 16.58 -16.55
CA VAL A 258 15.70 16.87 -15.92
C VAL A 258 16.86 16.12 -16.59
N ILE A 259 16.58 15.19 -17.48
CA ILE A 259 17.58 14.54 -18.33
C ILE A 259 17.49 15.22 -19.71
N PRO A 260 18.31 16.26 -20.00
CA PRO A 260 18.49 16.69 -21.39
C PRO A 260 19.05 15.49 -22.15
N GLY A 261 18.49 15.20 -23.32
CA GLY A 261 18.87 14.05 -24.12
C GLY A 261 20.38 13.90 -24.24
N TYR A 262 20.85 12.65 -24.07
CA TYR A 262 22.14 12.24 -24.59
C TYR A 262 22.12 12.34 -26.12
#